data_54c91165a8250833ce42eba81fe50b0b
#
_entry.id   54c91165a8250833ce42eba81fe50b0b
#
_cell.length_a   1.000
_cell.length_b   1.000
_cell.length_c   1.000
_cell.angle_alpha   90.00
_cell.angle_beta   90.00
_cell.angle_gamma   90.00
#
_symmetry.space_group_name_H-M   'P 1'
#
loop_
_entity.id
_entity.type
_entity.pdbx_description
1 polymer ?
#
loop_
_entity_poly.entity_id
_entity_poly.type
_entity_poly.pdbx_seq_one_letter_code
_entity_poly.pdbx_strand_id
1 'polypeptide(L)'
;MAHVINDRVKETTTTTGTGAVSLGGAVTGFETFAAGIGNSNTTYYAIVHQTAAEFEVGLGTLDGDSSDLTRTTVISSSNSDSAVDFAAGTKDVFCTIPASKLIFEDANNDATVGRNLT
;
A
#
# COMPACT_ATOMS: atom_id res chain seq x y z
N MET A 1 9.29 -11.83 10.22
CA MET A 1 8.50 -10.96 9.33
C MET A 1 7.02 -11.29 9.47
N ALA A 2 6.22 -10.30 9.81
CA ALA A 2 4.78 -10.45 9.96
C ALA A 2 4.04 -9.68 8.88
N HIS A 3 2.79 -10.05 8.64
CA HIS A 3 1.88 -9.28 7.78
C HIS A 3 0.96 -8.48 8.70
N VAL A 4 1.02 -7.16 8.62
CA VAL A 4 0.35 -6.25 9.56
C VAL A 4 -0.49 -5.24 8.80
N ILE A 5 -1.69 -5.00 9.29
CA ILE A 5 -2.59 -3.92 8.81
C ILE A 5 -2.94 -3.08 10.03
N ASN A 6 -2.90 -1.77 9.89
CA ASN A 6 -3.22 -0.89 11.00
C ASN A 6 -3.90 0.39 10.51
N ASP A 7 -4.49 1.10 11.44
CA ASP A 7 -5.28 2.30 11.16
C ASP A 7 -4.39 3.53 11.03
N ARG A 8 -4.79 4.44 10.15
CA ARG A 8 -4.18 5.77 10.03
C ARG A 8 -2.68 5.73 9.76
N VAL A 9 -2.22 4.80 8.93
CA VAL A 9 -0.83 4.74 8.49
C VAL A 9 -0.73 5.38 7.11
N LYS A 10 -0.07 6.53 7.03
CA LYS A 10 0.08 7.25 5.77
C LYS A 10 1.30 8.15 5.81
N GLU A 11 2.13 8.02 4.80
CA GLU A 11 3.29 8.86 4.56
C GLU A 11 3.23 9.41 3.14
N THR A 12 4.17 10.26 2.79
CA THR A 12 4.35 10.75 1.42
C THR A 12 5.63 10.20 0.83
N THR A 13 5.73 10.22 -0.49
CA THR A 13 6.95 9.91 -1.21
C THR A 13 7.06 10.78 -2.45
N THR A 14 8.30 11.10 -2.84
CA THR A 14 8.59 11.76 -4.11
C THR A 14 9.35 10.83 -5.06
N THR A 15 9.53 9.57 -4.68
CA THR A 15 10.25 8.59 -5.49
C THR A 15 9.55 8.37 -6.83
N THR A 16 10.32 8.35 -7.91
CA THR A 16 9.84 8.04 -9.26
C THR A 16 10.20 6.60 -9.62
N GLY A 17 9.65 6.11 -10.72
CA GLY A 17 10.00 4.80 -11.23
C GLY A 17 9.19 3.66 -10.66
N THR A 18 9.69 2.44 -10.85
CA THR A 18 8.99 1.19 -10.48
C THR A 18 9.57 0.49 -9.27
N GLY A 19 10.65 1.02 -8.69
CA GLY A 19 11.34 0.41 -7.56
C GLY A 19 10.72 0.73 -6.22
N ALA A 20 11.43 0.39 -5.15
CA ALA A 20 11.01 0.72 -3.79
C ALA A 20 10.84 2.23 -3.64
N VAL A 21 9.85 2.64 -2.86
CA VAL A 21 9.60 4.06 -2.60
C VAL A 21 10.16 4.46 -1.25
N SER A 22 10.83 5.63 -1.23
CA SER A 22 11.34 6.20 0.03
C SER A 22 10.22 6.92 0.75
N LEU A 23 10.01 6.58 2.02
CA LEU A 23 8.94 7.15 2.83
C LEU A 23 9.40 8.48 3.43
N GLY A 24 8.60 9.52 3.23
CA GLY A 24 8.98 10.89 3.56
C GLY A 24 8.45 11.43 4.89
N GLY A 25 7.77 10.60 5.65
CA GLY A 25 7.22 10.99 6.94
C GLY A 25 5.69 11.04 6.96
N ALA A 26 5.13 10.94 8.14
CA ALA A 26 3.69 10.85 8.33
C ALA A 26 2.97 12.14 7.92
N VAL A 27 1.83 11.96 7.29
CA VAL A 27 0.89 13.05 7.05
C VAL A 27 0.25 13.43 8.39
N THR A 28 -0.06 14.71 8.58
CA THR A 28 -0.69 15.20 9.81
C THR A 28 -1.94 14.38 10.12
N GLY A 29 -2.03 13.89 11.35
CA GLY A 29 -3.15 13.05 11.78
C GLY A 29 -3.01 11.57 11.45
N PHE A 30 -1.86 11.18 10.89
CA PHE A 30 -1.53 9.79 10.57
C PHE A 30 -0.26 9.37 11.30
N GLU A 31 0.03 8.09 11.32
CA GLU A 31 1.29 7.57 11.84
C GLU A 31 2.16 7.01 10.71
N THR A 32 3.46 6.84 11.01
CA THR A 32 4.41 6.28 10.05
C THR A 32 4.20 4.78 9.88
N PHE A 33 4.69 4.24 8.77
CA PHE A 33 4.76 2.78 8.59
C PHE A 33 5.60 2.12 9.67
N ALA A 34 6.67 2.77 10.12
CA ALA A 34 7.50 2.24 11.20
C ALA A 34 6.67 2.04 12.47
N ALA A 35 5.85 3.01 12.84
CA ALA A 35 5.03 2.94 14.05
C ALA A 35 3.84 1.99 13.91
N GLY A 36 3.13 2.04 12.78
CA GLY A 36 1.91 1.27 12.61
C GLY A 36 2.10 -0.14 12.10
N ILE A 37 3.09 -0.36 11.26
CA ILE A 37 3.35 -1.66 10.62
C ILE A 37 4.55 -2.36 11.23
N GLY A 38 5.65 -1.62 11.39
CA GLY A 38 6.86 -2.14 11.99
C GLY A 38 7.90 -2.61 10.98
N ASN A 39 9.16 -2.50 11.40
CA ASN A 39 10.31 -2.80 10.54
C ASN A 39 10.26 -4.23 10.00
N SER A 40 10.63 -4.39 8.74
CA SER A 40 10.74 -5.68 8.04
C SER A 40 9.42 -6.42 7.84
N ASN A 41 8.30 -5.84 8.23
CA ASN A 41 6.98 -6.47 8.07
C ASN A 41 6.40 -6.17 6.70
N THR A 42 5.43 -7.00 6.29
CA THR A 42 4.64 -6.75 5.09
C THR A 42 3.32 -6.09 5.46
N THR A 43 2.74 -5.39 4.50
CA THR A 43 1.42 -4.79 4.63
C THR A 43 0.80 -4.63 3.25
N TYR A 44 -0.49 -4.31 3.19
CA TYR A 44 -1.09 -3.84 1.95
C TYR A 44 -0.98 -2.33 1.89
N TYR A 45 -0.66 -1.81 0.70
CA TYR A 45 -0.46 -0.39 0.48
C TYR A 45 -1.24 0.11 -0.72
N ALA A 46 -1.48 1.41 -0.74
CA ALA A 46 -1.83 2.15 -1.94
C ALA A 46 -0.85 3.30 -2.11
N ILE A 47 -0.47 3.57 -3.35
CA ILE A 47 0.29 4.76 -3.73
C ILE A 47 -0.59 5.54 -4.70
N VAL A 48 -0.82 6.83 -4.41
CA VAL A 48 -1.65 7.69 -5.25
C VAL A 48 -0.92 8.98 -5.51
N HIS A 49 -0.69 9.31 -6.78
CA HIS A 49 -0.08 10.57 -7.17
C HIS A 49 -1.06 11.71 -6.87
N GLN A 50 -0.56 12.80 -6.27
CA GLN A 50 -1.45 13.91 -5.88
C GLN A 50 -1.99 14.69 -7.08
N THR A 51 -1.27 14.72 -8.20
CA THR A 51 -1.64 15.53 -9.36
C THR A 51 -1.77 14.77 -10.67
N ALA A 52 -1.09 13.64 -10.83
CA ALA A 52 -1.19 12.80 -12.02
C ALA A 52 -2.20 11.67 -11.80
N ALA A 53 -2.78 11.14 -12.87
CA ALA A 53 -3.74 10.05 -12.81
C ALA A 53 -3.02 8.71 -12.68
N GLU A 54 -2.26 8.54 -11.60
CA GLU A 54 -1.45 7.35 -11.33
C GLU A 54 -1.76 6.80 -9.95
N PHE A 55 -2.02 5.49 -9.87
CA PHE A 55 -2.22 4.80 -8.60
C PHE A 55 -1.74 3.37 -8.68
N GLU A 56 -1.44 2.81 -7.51
CA GLU A 56 -1.05 1.40 -7.38
C GLU A 56 -1.48 0.88 -6.02
N VAL A 57 -2.01 -0.34 -6.00
CA VAL A 57 -2.40 -1.05 -4.79
C VAL A 57 -1.68 -2.39 -4.79
N GLY A 58 -1.10 -2.77 -3.66
CA GLY A 58 -0.34 -4.01 -3.63
C GLY A 58 0.05 -4.50 -2.25
N LEU A 59 0.83 -5.56 -2.26
CA LEU A 59 1.53 -6.09 -1.09
C LEU A 59 2.92 -5.48 -1.06
N GLY A 60 3.28 -4.83 0.03
CA GLY A 60 4.58 -4.21 0.19
C GLY A 60 5.36 -4.79 1.36
N THR A 61 6.67 -4.60 1.34
CA THR A 61 7.58 -5.05 2.38
C THR A 61 8.43 -3.88 2.83
N LEU A 62 8.39 -3.58 4.13
CA LEU A 62 9.25 -2.56 4.71
C LEU A 62 10.66 -3.12 4.90
N ASP A 63 11.67 -2.27 4.70
CA ASP A 63 13.04 -2.64 5.00
C ASP A 63 13.31 -2.59 6.51
N GLY A 64 14.56 -2.82 6.91
CA GLY A 64 14.92 -3.01 8.32
C GLY A 64 14.73 -1.79 9.23
N ASP A 65 14.59 -0.59 8.65
CA ASP A 65 14.33 0.64 9.42
C ASP A 65 13.06 1.36 8.95
N SER A 66 12.27 0.71 8.08
CA SER A 66 11.03 1.26 7.51
C SER A 66 11.22 2.59 6.77
N SER A 67 12.41 2.83 6.23
CA SER A 67 12.66 4.00 5.39
C SER A 67 12.16 3.82 3.96
N ASP A 68 12.11 2.57 3.49
CA ASP A 68 11.68 2.21 2.15
C ASP A 68 10.59 1.14 2.18
N LEU A 69 9.67 1.24 1.24
CA LEU A 69 8.64 0.22 1.01
C LEU A 69 8.90 -0.42 -0.36
N THR A 70 9.23 -1.71 -0.35
CA THR A 70 9.36 -2.49 -1.57
C THR A 70 7.97 -2.85 -2.08
N ARG A 71 7.73 -2.66 -3.36
CA ARG A 71 6.46 -2.97 -4.04
C ARG A 71 6.50 -4.43 -4.46
N THR A 72 6.27 -5.32 -3.50
CA THR A 72 6.53 -6.76 -3.63
C THR A 72 5.61 -7.42 -4.65
N THR A 73 4.31 -7.14 -4.58
CA THR A 73 3.33 -7.70 -5.50
C THR A 73 2.29 -6.64 -5.80
N VAL A 74 2.18 -6.22 -7.06
CA VAL A 74 1.14 -5.28 -7.48
C VAL A 74 -0.16 -6.04 -7.69
N ILE A 75 -1.24 -5.54 -7.12
CA ILE A 75 -2.57 -6.16 -7.19
C ILE A 75 -3.44 -5.42 -8.19
N SER A 76 -3.43 -4.09 -8.14
CA SER A 76 -4.22 -3.24 -9.03
C SER A 76 -3.48 -1.95 -9.28
N SER A 77 -3.52 -1.44 -10.50
CA SER A 77 -2.84 -0.18 -10.81
C SER A 77 -3.41 0.50 -12.03
N SER A 78 -3.04 1.78 -12.20
CA SER A 78 -3.36 2.55 -13.39
C SER A 78 -2.54 2.12 -14.62
N ASN A 79 -1.60 1.19 -14.44
CA ASN A 79 -0.79 0.63 -15.53
C ASN A 79 -1.19 -0.81 -15.81
N SER A 80 -2.47 -1.05 -16.06
CA SER A 80 -3.01 -2.39 -16.35
C SER A 80 -2.62 -3.42 -15.29
N ASP A 81 -2.67 -3.02 -14.02
CA ASP A 81 -2.36 -3.83 -12.83
C ASP A 81 -0.91 -4.29 -12.76
N SER A 82 -0.03 -3.63 -13.49
CA SER A 82 1.44 -3.78 -13.38
C SER A 82 2.02 -2.60 -12.61
N ALA A 83 3.30 -2.71 -12.22
CA ALA A 83 3.98 -1.65 -11.50
C ALA A 83 3.93 -0.34 -12.29
N VAL A 84 3.61 0.74 -11.60
CA VAL A 84 3.54 2.08 -12.20
C VAL A 84 4.92 2.72 -12.15
N ASP A 85 5.33 3.27 -13.28
CA ASP A 85 6.51 4.15 -13.35
C ASP A 85 6.04 5.55 -12.93
N PHE A 86 6.03 5.80 -11.63
CA PHE A 86 5.49 7.04 -11.09
C PHE A 86 6.27 8.26 -11.56
N ALA A 87 5.53 9.25 -12.03
CA ALA A 87 6.09 10.54 -12.45
C ALA A 87 6.55 11.36 -11.23
N ALA A 88 7.35 12.40 -11.50
CA ALA A 88 7.79 13.33 -10.47
C ALA A 88 6.60 13.99 -9.78
N GLY A 89 6.79 14.35 -8.52
CA GLY A 89 5.77 14.97 -7.69
C GLY A 89 5.50 14.16 -6.45
N THR A 90 4.70 14.71 -5.54
CA THR A 90 4.36 14.06 -4.29
C THR A 90 3.28 13.00 -4.50
N LYS A 91 3.49 11.82 -3.93
CA LYS A 91 2.52 10.73 -3.90
C LYS A 91 2.18 10.43 -2.45
N ASP A 92 0.94 10.05 -2.20
CA ASP A 92 0.52 9.53 -0.90
C ASP A 92 0.74 8.02 -0.87
N VAL A 93 1.26 7.51 0.24
CA VAL A 93 1.46 6.07 0.47
C VAL A 93 0.76 5.72 1.77
N PHE A 94 -0.20 4.80 1.72
CA PHE A 94 -0.97 4.48 2.91
C PHE A 94 -1.37 3.02 2.97
N CYS A 95 -1.60 2.55 4.20
CA CYS A 95 -2.10 1.21 4.45
C CYS A 95 -3.58 1.15 4.06
N THR A 96 -3.94 0.15 3.29
CA THR A 96 -5.33 -0.07 2.85
C THR A 96 -5.58 -1.56 2.71
N ILE A 97 -6.84 -1.95 2.64
CA ILE A 97 -7.21 -3.35 2.38
C ILE A 97 -7.66 -3.44 0.92
N PRO A 98 -6.90 -4.14 0.06
CA PRO A 98 -7.33 -4.32 -1.33
C PRO A 98 -8.65 -5.09 -1.39
N ALA A 99 -9.52 -4.70 -2.31
CA ALA A 99 -10.85 -5.30 -2.43
C ALA A 99 -10.79 -6.83 -2.60
N SER A 100 -9.79 -7.33 -3.34
CA SER A 100 -9.63 -8.77 -3.57
C SER A 100 -9.12 -9.53 -2.35
N LYS A 101 -8.71 -8.84 -1.29
CA LYS A 101 -8.17 -9.44 -0.07
C LYS A 101 -9.12 -9.29 1.12
N LEU A 102 -10.27 -8.70 0.91
CA LEU A 102 -11.26 -8.43 1.95
C LEU A 102 -12.34 -9.50 1.93
N ILE A 103 -12.75 -9.93 3.12
CA ILE A 103 -13.97 -10.71 3.29
C ILE A 103 -15.08 -9.71 3.60
N PHE A 104 -16.11 -9.69 2.78
CA PHE A 104 -17.20 -8.73 2.96
C PHE A 104 -18.54 -9.36 2.63
N GLU A 105 -19.59 -8.74 3.14
CA GLU A 105 -20.97 -9.18 2.91
C GLU A 105 -21.52 -8.48 1.66
N ASP A 106 -22.13 -9.24 0.76
CA ASP A 106 -22.69 -8.71 -0.47
C ASP A 106 -24.14 -8.25 -0.27
N ALA A 107 -24.83 -7.87 -1.37
CA ALA A 107 -26.20 -7.38 -1.32
C ALA A 107 -27.21 -8.43 -0.84
N ASN A 108 -26.85 -9.70 -0.87
CA ASN A 108 -27.68 -10.82 -0.39
C ASN A 108 -27.32 -11.24 1.04
N ASN A 109 -26.44 -10.51 1.69
CA ASN A 109 -25.90 -10.81 3.01
C ASN A 109 -25.03 -12.07 3.05
N ASP A 110 -24.43 -12.42 1.93
CA ASP A 110 -23.46 -13.53 1.85
C ASP A 110 -22.04 -12.98 1.96
N ALA A 111 -21.21 -13.65 2.77
CA ALA A 111 -19.81 -13.27 2.90
C ALA A 111 -19.04 -13.76 1.66
N THR A 112 -18.22 -12.87 1.08
CA THR A 112 -17.41 -13.19 -0.10
C THR A 112 -15.95 -13.34 0.30
N VAL A 113 -15.34 -14.44 -0.11
CA VAL A 113 -13.91 -14.71 0.08
C VAL A 113 -13.31 -14.98 -1.30
N GLY A 114 -12.21 -14.30 -1.63
CA GLY A 114 -11.57 -14.44 -2.94
C GLY A 114 -10.98 -15.82 -3.20
N ARG A 115 -10.80 -16.64 -2.16
CA ARG A 115 -10.25 -18.00 -2.23
C ARG A 115 -10.90 -18.88 -1.17
N ASN A 116 -10.59 -20.17 -1.20
CA ASN A 116 -11.08 -21.12 -0.20
C ASN A 116 -10.58 -20.78 1.21
N LEU A 117 -11.44 -21.04 2.20
CA LEU A 117 -11.14 -20.86 3.61
C LEU A 117 -10.42 -22.09 4.18
N THR A 118 -9.30 -22.46 3.64
CA THR A 118 -8.57 -23.65 4.13
C THR A 118 -7.27 -23.30 4.84
#